data_3b1050ff620ac019e67ecbf4d51f6b62
#
_entry.id   3b1050ff620ac019e67ecbf4d51f6b62
#
_cell.length_a   1.000
_cell.length_b   1.000
_cell.length_c   1.000
_cell.angle_alpha   90.00
_cell.angle_beta   90.00
_cell.angle_gamma   90.00
#
_symmetry.space_group_name_H-M   'P 1'
#
loop_
_entity.id
_entity.type
_entity.pdbx_description
1 polymer ?
#
loop_
_entity_poly.entity_id
_entity_poly.type
_entity_poly.pdbx_seq_one_letter_code
_entity_poly.pdbx_strand_id
1 'polypeptide(L)'
;QAEQLTRLCVKKKKSGNGYEPNKDWVGKNASEILRQVGVQAPDSCRLAIMEVPADHPFVLCEQLMPVLPIVKVRDFDEAVALAVAAEKGNRHTASMYSKNVDHMTVFAKAIETTIFVKNSATKAGLGIGGEGHCTMTIAGPTGEGITDARSFCRRRRCVLAEGGLRIV
;
A
#
# COMPACT_ATOMS: atom_id res chain seq x y z
N GLN A 1 -0.86 -12.59 -23.55
CA GLN A 1 -1.59 -12.74 -22.28
C GLN A 1 -1.32 -11.55 -21.33
N ALA A 2 -0.04 -11.17 -21.10
CA ALA A 2 0.30 -10.03 -20.21
C ALA A 2 -0.33 -8.72 -20.67
N GLU A 3 -0.26 -8.40 -21.95
CA GLU A 3 -0.87 -7.20 -22.51
C GLU A 3 -2.40 -7.23 -22.43
N GLN A 4 -3.01 -8.38 -22.67
CA GLN A 4 -4.46 -8.56 -22.55
C GLN A 4 -4.90 -8.37 -21.09
N LEU A 5 -4.13 -8.91 -20.12
CA LEU A 5 -4.36 -8.72 -18.69
C LEU A 5 -4.28 -7.24 -18.30
N THR A 6 -3.30 -6.53 -18.83
CA THR A 6 -3.15 -5.09 -18.59
C THR A 6 -4.38 -4.31 -19.08
N ARG A 7 -4.80 -4.54 -20.32
CA ARG A 7 -5.98 -3.89 -20.92
C ARG A 7 -7.29 -4.24 -20.19
N LEU A 8 -7.38 -5.45 -19.61
CA LEU A 8 -8.53 -5.88 -18.83
C LEU A 8 -8.61 -5.12 -17.50
N CYS A 9 -7.49 -5.03 -16.79
CA CYS A 9 -7.43 -4.56 -15.41
C CYS A 9 -7.36 -3.03 -15.28
N VAL A 10 -6.78 -2.32 -16.25
CA VAL A 10 -6.62 -0.86 -16.18
C VAL A 10 -7.06 -0.17 -17.46
N LYS A 11 -7.58 1.04 -17.31
CA LYS A 11 -8.03 1.91 -18.39
C LYS A 11 -7.27 3.24 -18.32
N LYS A 12 -7.06 3.89 -19.44
CA LYS A 12 -6.56 5.28 -19.44
C LYS A 12 -7.61 6.20 -18.81
N LYS A 13 -7.17 7.11 -17.96
CA LYS A 13 -8.05 8.15 -17.39
C LYS A 13 -8.64 9.02 -18.49
N LYS A 14 -9.88 9.46 -18.32
CA LYS A 14 -10.55 10.40 -19.27
C LYS A 14 -9.79 11.70 -19.46
N SER A 15 -9.02 12.14 -18.46
CA SER A 15 -8.14 13.31 -18.52
C SER A 15 -6.94 13.15 -19.45
N GLY A 16 -6.69 11.95 -19.97
CA GLY A 16 -5.52 11.63 -20.81
C GLY A 16 -4.25 11.34 -20.02
N ASN A 17 -4.17 11.72 -18.76
CA ASN A 17 -2.98 11.54 -17.93
C ASN A 17 -3.13 10.38 -16.95
N GLY A 18 -2.38 9.30 -17.19
CA GLY A 18 -2.28 8.13 -16.30
C GLY A 18 -3.37 7.09 -16.49
N TYR A 19 -3.44 6.18 -15.54
CA TYR A 19 -4.30 5.01 -15.57
C TYR A 19 -5.21 4.98 -14.34
N GLU A 20 -6.32 4.27 -14.45
CA GLU A 20 -7.25 3.97 -13.37
C GLU A 20 -7.65 2.50 -13.43
N PRO A 21 -7.97 1.86 -12.28
CA PRO A 21 -8.43 0.48 -12.28
C PRO A 21 -9.76 0.33 -13.01
N ASN A 22 -9.89 -0.78 -13.73
CA ASN A 22 -11.18 -1.15 -14.29
C ASN A 22 -12.09 -1.68 -13.18
N LYS A 23 -13.08 -0.91 -12.79
CA LYS A 23 -13.98 -1.20 -11.66
C LYS A 23 -14.71 -2.53 -11.77
N ASP A 24 -14.89 -3.05 -12.98
CA ASP A 24 -15.57 -4.33 -13.21
C ASP A 24 -14.78 -5.52 -12.63
N TRP A 25 -13.48 -5.34 -12.44
CA TRP A 25 -12.56 -6.38 -11.98
C TRP A 25 -12.02 -6.14 -10.56
N VAL A 26 -12.31 -5.01 -9.95
CA VAL A 26 -11.93 -4.73 -8.56
C VAL A 26 -12.60 -5.74 -7.62
N GLY A 27 -11.82 -6.36 -6.74
CA GLY A 27 -12.29 -7.36 -5.77
C GLY A 27 -12.56 -8.74 -6.34
N LYS A 28 -12.30 -8.99 -7.62
CA LYS A 28 -12.43 -10.33 -8.23
C LYS A 28 -11.24 -11.22 -7.88
N ASN A 29 -11.47 -12.54 -7.88
CA ASN A 29 -10.42 -13.52 -7.66
C ASN A 29 -9.42 -13.56 -8.84
N ALA A 30 -8.17 -13.95 -8.56
CA ALA A 30 -7.14 -14.09 -9.60
C ALA A 30 -7.55 -15.10 -10.69
N SER A 31 -8.17 -16.21 -10.31
CA SER A 31 -8.65 -17.23 -11.26
C SER A 31 -9.71 -16.69 -12.22
N GLU A 32 -10.60 -15.81 -11.74
CA GLU A 32 -11.63 -15.18 -12.59
C GLU A 32 -11.00 -14.22 -13.61
N ILE A 33 -10.06 -13.38 -13.15
CA ILE A 33 -9.35 -12.42 -14.00
C ILE A 33 -8.51 -13.15 -15.04
N LEU A 34 -7.74 -14.16 -14.64
CA LEU A 34 -6.88 -14.94 -15.53
C LEU A 34 -7.66 -15.69 -16.61
N ARG A 35 -8.84 -16.20 -16.27
CA ARG A 35 -9.73 -16.88 -17.21
C ARG A 35 -10.15 -15.99 -18.38
N GLN A 36 -10.30 -14.67 -18.16
CA GLN A 36 -10.65 -13.72 -19.22
C GLN A 36 -9.57 -13.55 -20.28
N VAL A 37 -8.34 -13.86 -19.92
CA VAL A 37 -7.19 -13.77 -20.84
C VAL A 37 -6.71 -15.17 -21.31
N GLY A 38 -7.58 -16.17 -21.14
CA GLY A 38 -7.33 -17.54 -21.61
C GLY A 38 -6.34 -18.33 -20.75
N VAL A 39 -6.06 -17.89 -19.52
CA VAL A 39 -5.22 -18.61 -18.57
C VAL A 39 -6.10 -19.41 -17.61
N GLN A 40 -5.98 -20.74 -17.67
CA GLN A 40 -6.66 -21.62 -16.72
C GLN A 40 -5.87 -21.65 -15.41
N ALA A 41 -6.50 -21.21 -14.35
CA ALA A 41 -5.95 -21.23 -13.00
C ALA A 41 -6.99 -21.84 -12.04
N PRO A 42 -6.58 -22.66 -11.07
CA PRO A 42 -7.48 -23.20 -10.07
C PRO A 42 -8.06 -22.08 -9.19
N ASP A 43 -9.22 -22.29 -8.59
CA ASP A 43 -9.84 -21.29 -7.70
C ASP A 43 -9.02 -21.01 -6.42
N SER A 44 -8.07 -21.90 -6.11
CA SER A 44 -7.06 -21.68 -5.07
C SER A 44 -5.98 -20.67 -5.46
N CYS A 45 -5.88 -20.25 -6.73
CA CYS A 45 -4.96 -19.24 -7.19
C CYS A 45 -5.32 -17.88 -6.55
N ARG A 46 -4.41 -17.35 -5.74
CA ARG A 46 -4.65 -16.12 -4.98
C ARG A 46 -4.04 -14.88 -5.62
N LEU A 47 -3.08 -15.06 -6.51
CA LEU A 47 -2.30 -13.95 -7.05
C LEU A 47 -1.77 -14.30 -8.45
N ALA A 48 -1.88 -13.38 -9.37
CA ALA A 48 -1.15 -13.39 -10.64
C ALA A 48 0.09 -12.51 -10.51
N ILE A 49 1.24 -13.01 -10.92
CA ILE A 49 2.52 -12.29 -10.88
C ILE A 49 3.01 -12.11 -12.30
N MET A 50 3.49 -10.92 -12.63
CA MET A 50 4.07 -10.65 -13.94
C MET A 50 5.28 -9.73 -13.83
N GLU A 51 6.35 -10.08 -14.56
CA GLU A 51 7.50 -9.21 -14.72
C GLU A 51 7.19 -8.13 -15.76
N VAL A 52 7.46 -6.87 -15.42
CA VAL A 52 7.13 -5.71 -16.25
C VAL A 52 8.21 -4.64 -16.13
N PRO A 53 8.33 -3.72 -17.11
CA PRO A 53 9.18 -2.55 -16.97
C PRO A 53 8.61 -1.53 -15.97
N ALA A 54 9.44 -0.61 -15.49
CA ALA A 54 9.09 0.35 -14.45
C ALA A 54 7.98 1.35 -14.86
N ASP A 55 7.83 1.60 -16.14
CA ASP A 55 6.79 2.48 -16.72
C ASP A 55 5.47 1.77 -17.02
N HIS A 56 5.38 0.47 -16.69
CA HIS A 56 4.18 -0.32 -16.93
C HIS A 56 2.97 0.23 -16.15
N PRO A 57 1.75 0.23 -16.73
CA PRO A 57 0.53 0.72 -16.07
C PRO A 57 0.27 0.15 -14.67
N PHE A 58 0.61 -1.10 -14.42
CA PHE A 58 0.44 -1.73 -13.11
C PHE A 58 1.41 -1.22 -12.04
N VAL A 59 2.55 -0.68 -12.42
CA VAL A 59 3.48 -0.02 -11.50
C VAL A 59 2.98 1.39 -11.16
N LEU A 60 2.35 2.05 -12.12
CA LEU A 60 1.94 3.45 -12.03
C LEU A 60 0.51 3.67 -11.50
N CYS A 61 -0.26 2.60 -11.36
CA CYS A 61 -1.67 2.65 -10.96
C CYS A 61 -1.98 1.53 -9.95
N GLU A 62 -2.61 1.87 -8.87
CA GLU A 62 -3.18 0.89 -7.94
C GLU A 62 -4.35 0.16 -8.63
N GLN A 63 -4.30 -1.18 -8.69
CA GLN A 63 -5.32 -1.97 -9.39
C GLN A 63 -6.48 -2.38 -8.48
N LEU A 64 -6.23 -2.58 -7.18
CA LEU A 64 -7.18 -3.18 -6.23
C LEU A 64 -7.63 -4.60 -6.65
N MET A 65 -6.73 -5.31 -7.29
CA MET A 65 -6.91 -6.66 -7.85
C MET A 65 -5.72 -7.54 -7.50
N PRO A 66 -5.90 -8.87 -7.46
CA PRO A 66 -4.81 -9.81 -7.15
C PRO A 66 -3.87 -10.01 -8.35
N VAL A 67 -3.30 -8.93 -8.85
CA VAL A 67 -2.29 -8.90 -9.92
C VAL A 67 -1.10 -8.08 -9.44
N LEU A 68 0.07 -8.70 -9.35
CA LEU A 68 1.28 -8.09 -8.82
C LEU A 68 2.32 -7.89 -9.92
N PRO A 69 2.67 -6.65 -10.27
CA PRO A 69 3.80 -6.38 -11.14
C PRO A 69 5.11 -6.55 -10.37
N ILE A 70 6.11 -7.12 -11.03
CA ILE A 70 7.48 -7.21 -10.53
C ILE A 70 8.38 -6.47 -11.50
N VAL A 71 9.13 -5.50 -10.98
CA VAL A 71 10.14 -4.76 -11.73
C VAL A 71 11.51 -5.22 -11.27
N LYS A 72 12.34 -5.71 -12.19
CA LYS A 72 13.74 -6.00 -11.91
C LYS A 72 14.56 -4.72 -11.94
N VAL A 73 15.47 -4.61 -11.00
CA VAL A 73 16.42 -3.51 -10.86
C VAL A 73 17.84 -4.04 -10.76
N ARG A 74 18.83 -3.20 -11.01
CA ARG A 74 20.24 -3.57 -10.99
C ARG A 74 20.79 -3.72 -9.58
N ASP A 75 20.35 -2.82 -8.70
CA ASP A 75 20.89 -2.69 -7.37
C ASP A 75 19.87 -2.08 -6.39
N PHE A 76 20.28 -1.93 -5.14
CA PHE A 76 19.45 -1.39 -4.08
C PHE A 76 19.08 0.08 -4.30
N ASP A 77 20.01 0.90 -4.79
CA ASP A 77 19.79 2.34 -4.96
C ASP A 77 18.74 2.60 -6.05
N GLU A 78 18.79 1.84 -7.13
CA GLU A 78 17.75 1.88 -8.17
C GLU A 78 16.40 1.41 -7.62
N ALA A 79 16.38 0.36 -6.77
CA ALA A 79 15.14 -0.10 -6.14
C ALA A 79 14.50 1.00 -5.28
N VAL A 80 15.29 1.70 -4.47
CA VAL A 80 14.83 2.80 -3.63
C VAL A 80 14.28 3.95 -4.48
N ALA A 81 15.03 4.37 -5.50
CA ALA A 81 14.63 5.46 -6.38
C ALA A 81 13.29 5.17 -7.10
N LEU A 82 13.15 3.96 -7.64
CA LEU A 82 11.91 3.55 -8.32
C LEU A 82 10.73 3.40 -7.35
N ALA A 83 10.96 2.87 -6.16
CA ALA A 83 9.90 2.74 -5.15
C ALA A 83 9.37 4.10 -4.71
N VAL A 84 10.26 5.06 -4.44
CA VAL A 84 9.88 6.44 -4.09
C VAL A 84 9.12 7.11 -5.23
N ALA A 85 9.57 6.95 -6.47
CA ALA A 85 8.88 7.49 -7.64
C ALA A 85 7.49 6.88 -7.85
N ALA A 86 7.36 5.55 -7.65
CA ALA A 86 6.08 4.84 -7.81
C ALA A 86 5.08 5.17 -6.69
N GLU A 87 5.57 5.52 -5.49
CA GLU A 87 4.75 5.90 -4.33
C GLU A 87 4.07 7.26 -4.53
N LYS A 88 4.63 8.14 -5.34
CA LYS A 88 4.05 9.43 -5.78
C LYS A 88 3.70 10.42 -4.65
N GLY A 89 4.33 10.32 -3.50
CA GLY A 89 4.07 11.19 -2.36
C GLY A 89 2.78 10.90 -1.59
N ASN A 90 2.14 9.75 -1.83
CA ASN A 90 0.98 9.31 -1.03
C ASN A 90 1.35 8.97 0.41
N ARG A 91 2.60 8.53 0.65
CA ARG A 91 3.17 8.22 1.96
C ARG A 91 2.32 7.27 2.80
N HIS A 92 1.69 6.29 2.12
CA HIS A 92 0.75 5.39 2.77
C HIS A 92 1.46 4.17 3.37
N THR A 93 1.96 3.27 2.54
CA THR A 93 2.50 1.98 3.00
C THR A 93 3.63 1.50 2.11
N ALA A 94 4.71 1.05 2.73
CA ALA A 94 5.77 0.32 2.06
C ALA A 94 6.16 -0.91 2.86
N SER A 95 6.72 -1.92 2.19
CA SER A 95 7.29 -3.09 2.83
C SER A 95 8.61 -3.45 2.21
N MET A 96 9.49 -4.06 3.01
CA MET A 96 10.81 -4.50 2.58
C MET A 96 11.14 -5.86 3.17
N TYR A 97 11.61 -6.75 2.33
CA TYR A 97 12.18 -8.03 2.73
C TYR A 97 13.69 -7.98 2.59
N SER A 98 14.41 -7.98 3.70
CA SER A 98 15.87 -7.91 3.71
C SER A 98 16.42 -8.42 5.04
N LYS A 99 17.70 -8.79 5.06
CA LYS A 99 18.49 -9.01 6.27
C LYS A 99 19.49 -7.86 6.52
N ASN A 100 19.60 -6.91 5.60
CA ASN A 100 20.49 -5.76 5.72
C ASN A 100 19.76 -4.60 6.42
N VAL A 101 20.14 -4.34 7.66
CA VAL A 101 19.53 -3.30 8.50
C VAL A 101 19.81 -1.88 7.97
N ASP A 102 20.99 -1.68 7.38
CA ASP A 102 21.36 -0.38 6.80
C ASP A 102 20.49 -0.06 5.60
N HIS A 103 20.28 -1.03 4.71
CA HIS A 103 19.35 -0.89 3.59
C HIS A 103 17.90 -0.62 4.06
N MET A 104 17.44 -1.30 5.12
CA MET A 104 16.13 -1.03 5.69
C MET A 104 16.02 0.41 6.19
N THR A 105 17.06 0.91 6.84
CA THR A 105 17.11 2.27 7.37
C THR A 105 17.11 3.31 6.24
N VAL A 106 17.92 3.09 5.22
CA VAL A 106 17.97 3.98 4.04
C VAL A 106 16.62 4.04 3.35
N PHE A 107 16.01 2.88 3.07
CA PHE A 107 14.72 2.84 2.40
C PHE A 107 13.59 3.45 3.24
N ALA A 108 13.53 3.15 4.54
CA ALA A 108 12.51 3.73 5.43
C ALA A 108 12.56 5.27 5.46
N LYS A 109 13.77 5.84 5.49
CA LYS A 109 13.97 7.29 5.44
C LYS A 109 13.59 7.89 4.09
N ALA A 110 13.87 7.20 2.99
CA ALA A 110 13.60 7.70 1.65
C ALA A 110 12.12 7.65 1.27
N ILE A 111 11.41 6.60 1.67
CA ILE A 111 10.01 6.37 1.29
C ILE A 111 9.02 7.15 2.16
N GLU A 112 9.37 7.48 3.40
CA GLU A 112 8.58 8.28 4.35
C GLU A 112 7.11 7.86 4.50
N THR A 113 6.80 6.57 4.35
CA THR A 113 5.43 6.09 4.49
C THR A 113 5.00 6.02 5.96
N THR A 114 3.72 6.23 6.20
CA THR A 114 3.09 6.08 7.53
C THR A 114 3.26 4.65 8.07
N ILE A 115 3.12 3.65 7.20
CA ILE A 115 3.37 2.25 7.51
C ILE A 115 4.63 1.80 6.77
N PHE A 116 5.61 1.29 7.52
CA PHE A 116 6.78 0.63 6.97
C PHE A 116 6.94 -0.75 7.57
N VAL A 117 6.72 -1.79 6.77
CA VAL A 117 6.74 -3.19 7.22
C VAL A 117 8.04 -3.87 6.83
N LYS A 118 8.68 -4.53 7.78
CA LYS A 118 9.91 -5.31 7.56
C LYS A 118 9.63 -6.80 7.62
N ASN A 119 10.02 -7.52 6.58
CA ASN A 119 9.98 -8.98 6.49
C ASN A 119 8.61 -9.61 6.79
N SER A 120 7.52 -8.89 6.47
CA SER A 120 6.16 -9.39 6.61
C SER A 120 5.24 -8.80 5.55
N ALA A 121 4.05 -9.35 5.43
CA ALA A 121 3.01 -8.78 4.57
C ALA A 121 2.53 -7.43 5.13
N THR A 122 2.10 -6.52 4.27
CA THR A 122 1.67 -5.15 4.62
C THR A 122 0.56 -5.11 5.67
N LYS A 123 -0.28 -6.15 5.76
CA LYS A 123 -1.31 -6.29 6.82
C LYS A 123 -0.74 -6.26 8.24
N ALA A 124 0.53 -6.62 8.42
CA ALA A 124 1.20 -6.52 9.72
C ALA A 124 1.25 -5.06 10.22
N GLY A 125 1.37 -4.11 9.31
CA GLY A 125 1.31 -2.68 9.64
C GLY A 125 -0.07 -2.19 10.06
N LEU A 126 -1.12 -2.98 9.85
CA LEU A 126 -2.46 -2.73 10.37
C LEU A 126 -2.70 -3.43 11.72
N GLY A 127 -1.68 -4.06 12.30
CA GLY A 127 -1.76 -4.82 13.55
C GLY A 127 -2.14 -6.30 13.37
N ILE A 128 -2.31 -6.79 12.14
CA ILE A 128 -2.70 -8.18 11.88
C ILE A 128 -1.45 -9.05 11.72
N GLY A 129 -1.03 -9.69 12.79
CA GLY A 129 0.21 -10.48 12.85
C GLY A 129 1.48 -9.64 12.96
N GLY A 130 1.35 -8.39 13.40
CA GLY A 130 2.43 -7.46 13.72
C GLY A 130 2.26 -6.88 15.12
N GLU A 131 3.19 -6.05 15.54
CA GLU A 131 3.12 -5.32 16.80
C GLU A 131 2.21 -4.10 16.68
N GLY A 132 1.64 -3.67 17.82
CA GLY A 132 0.80 -2.49 17.93
C GLY A 132 -0.69 -2.78 17.93
N HIS A 133 -1.49 -1.72 17.97
CA HIS A 133 -2.94 -1.83 17.94
C HIS A 133 -3.46 -2.04 16.52
N CYS A 134 -4.56 -2.76 16.40
CA CYS A 134 -5.23 -2.93 15.11
C CYS A 134 -5.98 -1.65 14.71
N THR A 135 -5.73 -1.18 13.49
CA THR A 135 -6.48 -0.08 12.89
C THR A 135 -6.47 -0.17 11.36
N MET A 136 -7.54 0.30 10.75
CA MET A 136 -7.67 0.47 9.31
C MET A 136 -7.64 1.95 8.89
N THR A 137 -7.52 2.86 9.86
CA THR A 137 -7.52 4.30 9.59
C THR A 137 -6.09 4.82 9.60
N ILE A 138 -5.64 5.27 8.44
CA ILE A 138 -4.30 5.77 8.19
C ILE A 138 -4.44 7.19 7.65
N ALA A 139 -3.90 8.16 8.36
CA ALA A 139 -3.96 9.58 8.01
C ALA A 139 -2.56 10.12 7.69
N GLY A 140 -2.01 9.71 6.61
CA GLY A 140 -0.80 10.24 6.01
C GLY A 140 -1.13 10.93 4.68
N PRO A 141 -0.43 11.98 4.31
CA PRO A 141 0.71 12.66 4.93
C PRO A 141 0.34 13.82 5.87
N THR A 142 -0.83 13.78 6.51
CA THR A 142 -1.35 14.87 7.37
C THR A 142 -0.64 14.98 8.73
N GLY A 143 0.14 13.95 9.12
CA GLY A 143 0.88 13.89 10.38
C GLY A 143 0.22 13.07 11.48
N GLU A 144 -1.05 12.68 11.36
CA GLU A 144 -1.72 11.81 12.33
C GLU A 144 -1.20 10.36 12.28
N GLY A 145 -0.80 9.89 11.09
CA GLY A 145 -0.26 8.55 10.89
C GLY A 145 -1.29 7.45 11.15
N ILE A 146 -0.89 6.41 11.88
CA ILE A 146 -1.78 5.37 12.36
C ILE A 146 -2.66 5.94 13.47
N THR A 147 -3.97 5.90 13.29
CA THR A 147 -4.94 6.46 14.23
C THR A 147 -5.65 5.37 15.04
N ASP A 148 -6.09 5.74 16.24
CA ASP A 148 -6.95 4.93 17.11
C ASP A 148 -8.13 5.77 17.63
N ALA A 149 -8.93 5.22 18.52
CA ALA A 149 -10.06 5.95 19.12
C ALA A 149 -9.61 7.24 19.84
N ARG A 150 -8.40 7.28 20.39
CA ARG A 150 -7.86 8.45 21.09
C ARG A 150 -7.53 9.58 20.12
N SER A 151 -7.16 9.27 18.89
CA SER A 151 -6.88 10.28 17.85
C SER A 151 -8.11 11.14 17.54
N PHE A 152 -9.30 10.62 17.76
CA PHE A 152 -10.57 11.31 17.55
C PHE A 152 -11.16 11.93 18.82
N CYS A 153 -10.41 11.85 19.95
CA CYS A 153 -10.83 12.42 21.23
C CYS A 153 -10.17 13.77 21.48
N ARG A 154 -10.94 14.68 22.03
CA ARG A 154 -10.43 15.98 22.46
C ARG A 154 -9.73 15.84 23.82
N ARG A 155 -8.47 16.23 23.91
CA ARG A 155 -7.78 16.35 25.19
C ARG A 155 -8.33 17.55 25.97
N ARG A 156 -8.65 17.34 27.24
CA ARG A 156 -9.09 18.40 28.16
C ARG A 156 -8.17 18.44 29.36
N ARG A 157 -7.94 19.65 29.85
CA ARG A 157 -7.27 19.86 31.14
C ARG A 157 -8.36 20.17 32.16
N CYS A 158 -8.37 19.41 33.25
CA CYS A 158 -9.19 19.68 34.42
C CYS A 158 -8.22 20.02 35.55
N VAL A 159 -8.39 21.18 36.17
CA VAL A 159 -7.48 21.67 37.22
C VAL A 159 -8.33 21.99 38.44
N LEU A 160 -7.95 21.46 39.57
CA LEU A 160 -8.46 21.90 40.88
C LEU A 160 -7.59 23.06 41.36
N ALA A 161 -8.19 24.20 41.50
CA ALA A 161 -7.60 25.37 42.17
C ALA A 161 -8.54 25.77 43.28
N GLU A 162 -8.07 26.39 44.31
CA GLU A 162 -8.78 26.86 45.51
C GLU A 162 -10.25 26.48 45.65
N GLY A 163 -10.62 25.71 46.66
CA GLY A 163 -12.03 25.46 47.03
C GLY A 163 -12.76 24.34 46.33
N GLY A 164 -12.15 23.65 45.37
CA GLY A 164 -12.72 22.44 44.77
C GLY A 164 -13.51 22.64 43.50
N LEU A 165 -13.16 21.89 42.44
CA LEU A 165 -13.89 21.85 41.20
C LEU A 165 -14.88 20.68 41.20
N ARG A 166 -16.15 20.96 40.97
CA ARG A 166 -17.16 19.92 40.69
C ARG A 166 -17.44 19.84 39.21
N ILE A 167 -17.36 18.61 38.67
CA ILE A 167 -17.83 18.28 37.33
C ILE A 167 -19.08 17.45 37.50
N VAL A 168 -20.22 18.00 37.12
CA VAL A 168 -21.54 17.36 37.14
C VAL A 168 -22.00 17.12 35.71
#